data_075ba933c06eae99ad067e0b38cce0ab
#
_entry.id   075ba933c06eae99ad067e0b38cce0ab
#
_cell.length_a   1.000
_cell.length_b   1.000
_cell.length_c   1.000
_cell.angle_alpha   90.00
_cell.angle_beta   90.00
_cell.angle_gamma   90.00
#
_symmetry.space_group_name_H-M   'P 1'
#
loop_
_entity.id
_entity.type
_entity.pdbx_description
1 polymer ?
#
loop_
_entity_poly.entity_id
_entity_poly.type
_entity_poly.pdbx_seq_one_letter_code
_entity_poly.pdbx_strand_id
1 'polypeptide(L)'
;MFENRSCALRFTVHPALSGRGAIALLAAAGVTAGVLIGREGLRTVVGCGAAEDRYPSQTAADWKAAADHVVVALPASERESNRQDLSKGPVRYTVDRTVTLRTEKVLWSAATSRHELGSEFDMTAPGWSVYRSGKRIKGTAPEAPRLETGHTYVLALRWEAEQWVVLGEGAAVPFDDHVAGRGEWCGRVLSEDDFAKGERFSQRDDHSLEQAVRGQGEAAISRELATAGARRT
;
A
#
# COMPACT_ATOMS: atom_id res chain seq x y z
N MET A 1 -26.33 -19.35 -5.36
CA MET A 1 -26.78 -19.24 -6.76
C MET A 1 -26.61 -17.79 -7.13
N PHE A 2 -25.39 -17.40 -7.52
CA PHE A 2 -25.03 -16.01 -7.87
C PHE A 2 -24.55 -15.99 -9.30
N GLU A 3 -25.29 -15.27 -10.14
CA GLU A 3 -25.03 -15.14 -11.56
C GLU A 3 -23.84 -14.20 -11.81
N ASN A 4 -22.90 -14.73 -12.53
CA ASN A 4 -21.69 -14.07 -13.02
C ASN A 4 -22.08 -13.19 -14.23
N ARG A 5 -22.16 -11.87 -14.06
CA ARG A 5 -22.36 -10.93 -15.16
C ARG A 5 -21.03 -10.44 -15.71
N SER A 6 -20.53 -11.17 -16.70
CA SER A 6 -19.42 -10.71 -17.55
C SER A 6 -19.87 -9.51 -18.39
N CYS A 7 -19.32 -8.33 -18.14
CA CYS A 7 -19.47 -7.16 -19.01
C CYS A 7 -18.54 -7.32 -20.23
N ALA A 8 -19.06 -7.84 -21.34
CA ALA A 8 -18.36 -7.84 -22.63
C ALA A 8 -18.61 -6.51 -23.34
N LEU A 9 -17.59 -5.66 -23.39
CA LEU A 9 -17.57 -4.47 -24.25
C LEU A 9 -17.47 -4.92 -25.72
N ARG A 10 -18.60 -4.84 -26.44
CA ARG A 10 -18.62 -5.02 -27.90
C ARG A 10 -18.15 -3.72 -28.55
N PHE A 11 -16.96 -3.73 -29.10
CA PHE A 11 -16.53 -2.71 -30.05
C PHE A 11 -17.14 -3.01 -31.42
N THR A 12 -18.06 -2.16 -31.84
CA THR A 12 -18.60 -2.16 -33.19
C THR A 12 -17.64 -1.37 -34.09
N VAL A 13 -16.86 -2.09 -34.90
CA VAL A 13 -16.01 -1.49 -35.92
C VAL A 13 -16.85 -1.23 -37.14
N HIS A 14 -17.07 0.08 -37.49
CA HIS A 14 -17.60 0.45 -38.78
C HIS A 14 -16.48 0.54 -39.81
N PRO A 15 -16.56 -0.17 -40.94
CA PRO A 15 -15.61 -0.01 -42.03
C PRO A 15 -16.08 1.07 -42.99
N ALA A 16 -15.37 2.16 -43.09
CA ALA A 16 -15.21 2.94 -44.32
C ALA A 16 -14.41 4.22 -44.07
N LEU A 17 -13.15 4.20 -44.42
CA LEU A 17 -12.48 5.38 -44.98
C LEU A 17 -11.17 4.88 -45.64
N SER A 18 -11.27 4.73 -46.95
CA SER A 18 -10.13 4.47 -47.83
C SER A 18 -9.32 5.75 -47.98
N GLY A 19 -8.09 5.77 -47.48
CA GLY A 19 -7.19 6.88 -47.70
C GLY A 19 -5.77 6.52 -47.20
N ARG A 20 -4.83 6.48 -48.18
CA ARG A 20 -3.40 6.19 -47.97
C ARG A 20 -2.66 7.12 -46.98
N GLY A 21 -3.34 8.11 -46.42
CA GLY A 21 -2.79 9.09 -45.47
C GLY A 21 -2.95 8.75 -43.99
N ALA A 22 -3.85 7.80 -43.62
CA ALA A 22 -4.16 7.52 -42.20
C ALA A 22 -3.14 6.61 -41.49
N ILE A 23 -2.39 5.83 -42.25
CA ILE A 23 -1.43 4.85 -41.68
C ILE A 23 -0.19 5.54 -41.09
N ALA A 24 0.25 6.65 -41.67
CA ALA A 24 1.44 7.38 -41.21
C ALA A 24 1.21 8.10 -39.86
N LEU A 25 0.00 8.59 -39.60
CA LEU A 25 -0.36 9.28 -38.35
C LEU A 25 -0.52 8.31 -37.17
N LEU A 26 -1.03 7.09 -37.44
CA LEU A 26 -1.17 6.06 -36.39
C LEU A 26 0.22 5.49 -35.99
N ALA A 27 1.15 5.39 -36.91
CA ALA A 27 2.53 4.95 -36.59
C ALA A 27 3.28 6.01 -35.76
N ALA A 28 3.07 7.29 -36.00
CA ALA A 28 3.69 8.37 -35.23
C ALA A 28 3.11 8.46 -33.80
N ALA A 29 1.79 8.27 -33.66
CA ALA A 29 1.15 8.25 -32.34
C ALA A 29 1.55 7.02 -31.51
N GLY A 30 1.72 5.86 -32.18
CA GLY A 30 2.17 4.64 -31.50
C GLY A 30 3.62 4.73 -30.99
N VAL A 31 4.51 5.37 -31.75
CA VAL A 31 5.92 5.56 -31.36
C VAL A 31 6.05 6.58 -30.24
N THR A 32 5.26 7.66 -30.25
CA THR A 32 5.29 8.67 -29.17
C THR A 32 4.73 8.15 -27.88
N ALA A 33 3.65 7.35 -27.90
CA ALA A 33 3.14 6.68 -26.71
C ALA A 33 4.14 5.64 -26.16
N GLY A 34 4.78 4.87 -27.04
CA GLY A 34 5.81 3.90 -26.65
C GLY A 34 7.06 4.54 -26.03
N VAL A 35 7.45 5.72 -26.51
CA VAL A 35 8.62 6.46 -25.97
C VAL A 35 8.30 7.12 -24.63
N LEU A 36 7.08 7.59 -24.41
CA LEU A 36 6.65 8.14 -23.12
C LEU A 36 6.57 7.04 -22.05
N ILE A 37 6.00 5.88 -22.39
CA ILE A 37 5.95 4.71 -21.50
C ILE A 37 7.35 4.17 -21.20
N GLY A 38 8.27 4.23 -22.14
CA GLY A 38 9.66 3.78 -21.95
C GLY A 38 10.52 4.74 -21.12
N ARG A 39 10.15 6.03 -21.04
CA ARG A 39 10.93 7.04 -20.31
C ARG A 39 10.57 7.14 -18.83
N GLU A 40 9.35 6.86 -18.46
CA GLU A 40 8.93 6.78 -17.07
C GLU A 40 9.04 5.36 -16.53
N GLY A 41 10.08 4.63 -16.86
CA GLY A 41 10.32 3.25 -16.49
C GLY A 41 9.16 2.72 -15.64
N LEU A 42 8.26 1.91 -16.22
CA LEU A 42 7.19 1.24 -15.50
C LEU A 42 7.81 0.51 -14.31
N ARG A 43 8.02 1.23 -13.23
CA ARG A 43 8.26 0.66 -11.90
C ARG A 43 6.92 0.06 -11.46
N THR A 44 6.52 -0.97 -12.17
CA THR A 44 5.24 -1.62 -11.95
C THR A 44 5.30 -2.31 -10.62
N VAL A 45 4.74 -1.69 -9.62
CA VAL A 45 4.36 -2.37 -8.41
C VAL A 45 3.15 -3.21 -8.77
N VAL A 46 3.25 -4.51 -8.61
CA VAL A 46 2.14 -5.44 -8.82
C VAL A 46 1.63 -5.85 -7.46
N GLY A 47 0.36 -5.71 -7.23
CA GLY A 47 -0.27 -6.18 -6.02
C GLY A 47 -1.12 -5.14 -5.27
N CYS A 48 -1.32 -3.94 -5.82
CA CYS A 48 -2.30 -3.00 -5.29
C CYS A 48 -3.70 -3.44 -5.75
N GLY A 49 -4.29 -4.37 -5.06
CA GLY A 49 -5.66 -4.84 -5.24
C GLY A 49 -6.33 -4.98 -3.87
N ALA A 50 -7.66 -5.03 -3.82
CA ALA A 50 -8.38 -5.19 -2.56
C ALA A 50 -8.05 -6.55 -1.91
N ALA A 51 -7.73 -6.55 -0.63
CA ALA A 51 -7.65 -7.74 0.22
C ALA A 51 -8.66 -7.63 1.36
N GLU A 52 -9.06 -8.75 1.93
CA GLU A 52 -9.80 -8.75 3.17
C GLU A 52 -8.83 -8.49 4.34
N ASP A 53 -9.07 -7.41 5.08
CA ASP A 53 -8.33 -7.12 6.30
C ASP A 53 -8.61 -8.21 7.36
N ARG A 54 -7.55 -8.68 7.99
CA ARG A 54 -7.65 -9.66 9.08
C ARG A 54 -8.34 -9.08 10.32
N TYR A 55 -8.16 -7.80 10.54
CA TYR A 55 -8.77 -7.01 11.60
C TYR A 55 -9.38 -5.75 11.02
N PRO A 56 -10.46 -5.23 11.62
CA PRO A 56 -10.94 -3.89 11.28
C PRO A 56 -9.78 -2.90 11.41
N SER A 57 -9.53 -2.10 10.38
CA SER A 57 -8.33 -1.27 10.27
C SER A 57 -8.59 0.16 9.81
N GLN A 58 -9.85 0.51 9.49
CA GLN A 58 -10.15 1.75 8.79
C GLN A 58 -10.26 2.97 9.72
N THR A 59 -10.77 2.80 10.93
CA THR A 59 -11.09 3.91 11.83
C THR A 59 -10.20 3.94 13.07
N ALA A 60 -10.12 5.09 13.75
CA ALA A 60 -9.45 5.20 15.04
C ALA A 60 -10.04 4.24 16.10
N ALA A 61 -11.35 3.97 16.02
CA ALA A 61 -12.01 3.01 16.91
C ALA A 61 -11.54 1.58 16.62
N ASP A 62 -11.40 1.21 15.35
CA ASP A 62 -10.86 -0.10 14.94
C ASP A 62 -9.43 -0.28 15.43
N TRP A 63 -8.58 0.74 15.25
CA TRP A 63 -7.21 0.70 15.74
C TRP A 63 -7.13 0.50 17.25
N LYS A 64 -7.92 1.26 18.02
CA LYS A 64 -7.97 1.08 19.49
C LYS A 64 -8.53 -0.26 19.95
N ALA A 65 -9.44 -0.85 19.18
CA ALA A 65 -10.02 -2.13 19.52
C ALA A 65 -9.09 -3.32 19.22
N ALA A 66 -8.24 -3.21 18.21
CA ALA A 66 -7.48 -4.33 17.69
C ALA A 66 -5.95 -4.21 17.83
N ALA A 67 -5.38 -2.98 17.88
CA ALA A 67 -3.95 -2.79 18.00
C ALA A 67 -3.45 -2.91 19.45
N ASP A 68 -2.18 -3.27 19.59
CA ASP A 68 -1.41 -3.14 20.82
C ASP A 68 -0.73 -1.76 20.91
N HIS A 69 -0.22 -1.27 19.79
CA HIS A 69 0.45 0.04 19.69
C HIS A 69 0.10 0.77 18.41
N VAL A 70 0.08 2.09 18.47
CA VAL A 70 0.09 2.98 17.30
C VAL A 70 1.36 3.81 17.36
N VAL A 71 2.16 3.74 16.31
CA VAL A 71 3.51 4.32 16.29
C VAL A 71 3.80 5.09 15.02
N VAL A 72 4.72 6.04 15.13
CA VAL A 72 5.47 6.58 14.01
C VAL A 72 6.73 5.74 13.87
N ALA A 73 6.96 5.15 12.70
CA ALA A 73 8.08 4.27 12.45
C ALA A 73 8.71 4.49 11.08
N LEU A 74 10.03 4.26 11.01
CA LEU A 74 10.86 4.40 9.83
C LEU A 74 11.49 3.05 9.49
N PRO A 75 11.27 2.47 8.30
CA PRO A 75 12.02 1.32 7.82
C PRO A 75 13.52 1.63 7.72
N ALA A 76 14.33 1.00 8.56
CA ALA A 76 15.77 1.20 8.62
C ALA A 76 16.53 0.28 7.67
N SER A 77 16.06 -0.97 7.53
CA SER A 77 16.67 -1.95 6.64
C SER A 77 15.66 -3.01 6.18
N GLU A 78 16.01 -3.74 5.13
CA GLU A 78 15.24 -4.88 4.66
C GLU A 78 16.16 -6.03 4.26
N ARG A 79 15.69 -7.27 4.44
CA ARG A 79 16.35 -8.48 3.98
C ARG A 79 15.34 -9.46 3.41
N GLU A 80 15.72 -10.22 2.40
CA GLU A 80 14.87 -11.27 1.84
C GLU A 80 14.60 -12.39 2.87
N SER A 81 13.37 -12.87 2.86
CA SER A 81 12.91 -13.99 3.70
C SER A 81 11.84 -14.80 2.96
N ASN A 82 11.50 -15.98 3.49
CA ASN A 82 10.36 -16.80 3.06
C ASN A 82 10.24 -16.99 1.52
N ARG A 83 11.30 -17.47 0.89
CA ARG A 83 11.27 -17.77 -0.55
C ARG A 83 10.34 -18.96 -0.84
N GLN A 84 9.46 -18.79 -1.83
CA GLN A 84 8.55 -19.81 -2.34
C GLN A 84 8.75 -20.02 -3.84
N ASP A 85 9.29 -21.18 -4.22
CA ASP A 85 9.48 -21.54 -5.62
C ASP A 85 8.16 -22.03 -6.24
N LEU A 86 7.82 -21.50 -7.41
CA LEU A 86 6.60 -21.83 -8.15
C LEU A 86 6.92 -22.71 -9.35
N SER A 87 6.32 -23.91 -9.40
CA SER A 87 6.57 -24.88 -10.45
C SER A 87 5.93 -24.51 -11.79
N LYS A 88 4.86 -23.74 -11.80
CA LYS A 88 4.06 -23.36 -12.98
C LYS A 88 3.93 -21.85 -13.13
N GLY A 89 3.59 -21.41 -14.35
CA GLY A 89 3.33 -20.02 -14.66
C GLY A 89 4.61 -19.20 -14.95
N PRO A 90 4.46 -17.88 -15.21
CA PRO A 90 5.55 -16.99 -15.59
C PRO A 90 6.45 -16.61 -14.42
N VAL A 91 5.94 -16.63 -13.20
CA VAL A 91 6.71 -16.37 -11.97
C VAL A 91 7.48 -17.62 -11.61
N ARG A 92 8.79 -17.47 -11.36
CA ARG A 92 9.67 -18.56 -10.94
C ARG A 92 9.59 -18.77 -9.43
N TYR A 93 9.63 -17.68 -8.67
CA TYR A 93 9.46 -17.69 -7.22
C TYR A 93 8.98 -16.34 -6.72
N THR A 94 8.36 -16.36 -5.57
CA THR A 94 8.10 -15.17 -4.74
C THR A 94 9.04 -15.20 -3.55
N VAL A 95 9.34 -14.03 -3.02
CA VAL A 95 10.14 -13.89 -1.80
C VAL A 95 9.54 -12.75 -0.98
N ASP A 96 9.32 -13.02 0.30
CA ASP A 96 8.98 -11.97 1.25
C ASP A 96 10.24 -11.22 1.68
N ARG A 97 10.06 -10.23 2.49
CA ARG A 97 11.16 -9.53 3.16
C ARG A 97 10.85 -9.35 4.65
N THR A 98 11.87 -9.42 5.45
CA THR A 98 11.83 -8.89 6.80
C THR A 98 12.27 -7.44 6.72
N VAL A 99 11.43 -6.55 7.23
CA VAL A 99 11.72 -5.11 7.37
C VAL A 99 12.02 -4.84 8.83
N THR A 100 13.17 -4.26 9.10
CA THR A 100 13.50 -3.73 10.43
C THR A 100 13.04 -2.28 10.47
N LEU A 101 12.12 -1.98 11.39
CA LEU A 101 11.59 -0.63 11.60
C LEU A 101 12.15 -0.04 12.89
N ARG A 102 12.52 1.22 12.85
CA ARG A 102 12.85 2.01 14.02
C ARG A 102 11.61 2.79 14.48
N THR A 103 11.26 2.64 15.75
CA THR A 103 10.21 3.42 16.38
C THR A 103 10.71 4.84 16.63
N GLU A 104 10.09 5.82 16.01
CA GLU A 104 10.37 7.23 16.27
C GLU A 104 9.52 7.76 17.42
N LYS A 105 8.25 7.36 17.46
CA LYS A 105 7.32 7.80 18.51
C LYS A 105 6.18 6.80 18.70
N VAL A 106 5.80 6.57 19.94
CA VAL A 106 4.57 5.86 20.29
C VAL A 106 3.46 6.89 20.48
N LEU A 107 2.41 6.82 19.65
CA LEU A 107 1.26 7.72 19.71
C LEU A 107 0.19 7.22 20.67
N TRP A 108 0.05 5.89 20.76
CA TRP A 108 -0.90 5.25 21.65
C TRP A 108 -0.49 3.81 21.93
N SER A 109 -0.83 3.31 23.11
CA SER A 109 -0.67 1.89 23.50
C SER A 109 -1.91 1.41 24.23
N ALA A 110 -2.29 0.16 23.96
CA ALA A 110 -3.36 -0.50 24.69
C ALA A 110 -2.93 -0.79 26.13
N ALA A 111 -3.77 -0.50 27.10
CA ALA A 111 -3.49 -0.85 28.51
C ALA A 111 -3.34 -2.36 28.74
N THR A 112 -3.86 -3.17 27.83
CA THR A 112 -3.80 -4.64 27.86
C THR A 112 -2.66 -5.23 27.05
N SER A 113 -1.86 -4.41 26.39
CA SER A 113 -0.69 -4.89 25.62
C SER A 113 0.25 -5.65 26.57
N ARG A 114 0.63 -6.87 26.17
CA ARG A 114 1.55 -7.74 26.92
C ARG A 114 2.96 -7.72 26.36
N HIS A 115 3.14 -7.13 25.18
CA HIS A 115 4.42 -7.04 24.50
C HIS A 115 4.82 -5.57 24.41
N GLU A 116 6.00 -5.28 24.94
CA GLU A 116 6.59 -3.95 24.80
C GLU A 116 7.16 -3.80 23.39
N LEU A 117 6.92 -2.66 22.77
CA LEU A 117 7.52 -2.33 21.51
C LEU A 117 8.92 -1.76 21.77
N GLY A 118 9.94 -2.39 21.22
CA GLY A 118 11.32 -1.88 21.28
C GLY A 118 11.53 -0.62 20.43
N SER A 119 12.71 -0.04 20.59
CA SER A 119 13.17 1.06 19.72
C SER A 119 13.33 0.61 18.26
N GLU A 120 13.56 -0.67 18.04
CA GLU A 120 13.55 -1.35 16.74
C GLU A 120 12.75 -2.64 16.83
N PHE A 121 12.10 -3.00 15.73
CA PHE A 121 11.35 -4.25 15.62
C PHE A 121 11.32 -4.73 14.18
N ASP A 122 11.24 -6.04 14.01
CA ASP A 122 11.12 -6.70 12.71
C ASP A 122 9.66 -7.02 12.40
N MET A 123 9.31 -6.94 11.11
CA MET A 123 8.05 -7.47 10.61
C MET A 123 8.22 -8.05 9.21
N THR A 124 7.38 -9.03 8.88
CA THR A 124 7.34 -9.61 7.55
C THR A 124 6.46 -8.77 6.63
N ALA A 125 6.96 -8.47 5.44
CA ALA A 125 6.25 -7.72 4.42
C ALA A 125 6.44 -8.37 3.04
N PRO A 126 5.54 -8.12 2.06
CA PRO A 126 5.72 -8.58 0.69
C PRO A 126 7.03 -8.07 0.09
N GLY A 127 7.80 -8.94 -0.53
CA GLY A 127 9.10 -8.60 -1.11
C GLY A 127 9.05 -8.48 -2.63
N TRP A 128 9.23 -9.59 -3.34
CA TRP A 128 9.33 -9.56 -4.81
C TRP A 128 8.74 -10.80 -5.46
N SER A 129 8.22 -10.62 -6.68
CA SER A 129 7.97 -11.69 -7.63
C SER A 129 9.09 -11.73 -8.66
N VAL A 130 9.76 -12.89 -8.79
CA VAL A 130 10.86 -13.08 -9.74
C VAL A 130 10.37 -13.97 -10.87
N TYR A 131 10.37 -13.44 -12.07
CA TYR A 131 9.88 -14.10 -13.26
C TYR A 131 10.93 -15.03 -13.87
N ARG A 132 10.48 -16.03 -14.64
CA ARG A 132 11.39 -16.93 -15.38
C ARG A 132 12.22 -16.21 -16.43
N SER A 133 11.79 -15.03 -16.88
CA SER A 133 12.54 -14.12 -17.73
C SER A 133 13.69 -13.38 -17.03
N GLY A 134 13.84 -13.55 -15.72
CA GLY A 134 14.79 -12.80 -14.90
C GLY A 134 14.24 -11.45 -14.38
N LYS A 135 13.06 -10.99 -14.86
CA LYS A 135 12.44 -9.76 -14.38
C LYS A 135 12.07 -9.92 -12.90
N ARG A 136 12.40 -8.92 -12.10
CA ARG A 136 12.05 -8.82 -10.68
C ARG A 136 11.09 -7.67 -10.47
N ILE A 137 9.95 -7.93 -9.84
CA ILE A 137 8.90 -6.93 -9.59
C ILE A 137 8.66 -6.85 -8.09
N LYS A 138 8.68 -5.63 -7.55
CA LYS A 138 8.34 -5.36 -6.15
C LYS A 138 6.88 -5.75 -5.90
N GLY A 139 6.63 -6.50 -4.84
CA GLY A 139 5.31 -6.77 -4.30
C GLY A 139 4.99 -5.81 -3.15
N THR A 140 3.71 -5.54 -2.96
CA THR A 140 3.18 -4.86 -1.78
C THR A 140 1.89 -5.53 -1.37
N ALA A 141 1.45 -5.34 -0.13
CA ALA A 141 0.10 -5.68 0.25
C ALA A 141 -0.87 -4.81 -0.57
N PRO A 142 -2.04 -5.33 -0.93
CA PRO A 142 -3.06 -4.54 -1.60
C PRO A 142 -3.36 -3.26 -0.81
N GLU A 143 -3.54 -2.15 -1.50
CA GLU A 143 -3.96 -0.86 -0.94
C GLU A 143 -3.21 -0.40 0.32
N ALA A 144 -1.94 -0.77 0.44
CA ALA A 144 -1.09 -0.42 1.57
C ALA A 144 0.26 0.14 1.12
N PRO A 145 0.93 0.95 1.96
CA PRO A 145 2.32 1.32 1.73
C PRO A 145 3.19 0.07 1.66
N ARG A 146 4.23 0.12 0.84
CA ARG A 146 5.19 -0.97 0.79
C ARG A 146 6.16 -0.97 1.97
N LEU A 147 6.24 0.11 2.73
CA LEU A 147 7.22 0.32 3.80
C LEU A 147 8.65 0.36 3.23
N GLU A 148 8.91 1.32 2.37
CA GLU A 148 10.21 1.55 1.75
C GLU A 148 11.15 2.31 2.71
N THR A 149 12.44 2.01 2.65
CA THR A 149 13.45 2.76 3.41
C THR A 149 13.50 4.23 2.97
N GLY A 150 13.69 5.13 3.93
CA GLY A 150 13.71 6.57 3.68
C GLY A 150 12.33 7.23 3.75
N HIS A 151 11.29 6.49 4.07
CA HIS A 151 9.94 6.98 4.28
C HIS A 151 9.48 6.71 5.71
N THR A 152 8.61 7.55 6.23
CA THR A 152 8.03 7.44 7.57
C THR A 152 6.56 7.04 7.46
N TYR A 153 6.09 6.28 8.43
CA TYR A 153 4.73 5.76 8.44
C TYR A 153 4.13 5.82 9.84
N VAL A 154 2.80 6.01 9.90
CA VAL A 154 2.04 5.71 11.10
C VAL A 154 1.48 4.30 10.96
N LEU A 155 1.77 3.44 11.92
CA LEU A 155 1.38 2.03 11.90
C LEU A 155 0.56 1.69 13.14
N ALA A 156 -0.59 1.02 12.96
CA ALA A 156 -1.28 0.34 14.04
C ALA A 156 -0.84 -1.13 14.07
N LEU A 157 -0.16 -1.51 15.13
CA LEU A 157 0.55 -2.78 15.29
C LEU A 157 -0.14 -3.68 16.29
N ARG A 158 -0.16 -4.97 15.99
CA ARG A 158 -0.60 -6.03 16.87
C ARG A 158 0.50 -7.09 16.98
N TRP A 159 0.69 -7.61 18.19
CA TRP A 159 1.54 -8.78 18.41
C TRP A 159 0.76 -10.07 18.15
N GLU A 160 1.20 -10.84 17.18
CA GLU A 160 0.56 -12.09 16.78
C GLU A 160 1.57 -13.07 16.21
N ALA A 161 1.46 -14.35 16.57
CA ALA A 161 2.35 -15.40 16.10
C ALA A 161 3.85 -15.05 16.26
N GLU A 162 4.20 -14.48 17.41
CA GLU A 162 5.58 -14.09 17.77
C GLU A 162 6.22 -13.02 16.87
N GLN A 163 5.38 -12.19 16.23
CA GLN A 163 5.84 -11.07 15.42
C GLN A 163 4.87 -9.87 15.48
N TRP A 164 5.37 -8.70 15.14
CA TRP A 164 4.52 -7.55 14.91
C TRP A 164 3.87 -7.64 13.54
N VAL A 165 2.58 -7.33 13.48
CA VAL A 165 1.81 -7.26 12.24
C VAL A 165 1.02 -5.96 12.21
N VAL A 166 0.84 -5.38 11.02
CA VAL A 166 -0.11 -4.28 10.80
C VAL A 166 -1.51 -4.87 10.75
N LEU A 167 -2.50 -4.21 11.33
CA LEU A 167 -3.88 -4.72 11.43
C LEU A 167 -4.48 -5.05 10.06
N GLY A 168 -4.23 -4.21 9.08
CA GLY A 168 -4.75 -4.32 7.74
C GLY A 168 -4.39 -3.09 6.89
N GLU A 169 -5.01 -2.98 5.73
CA GLU A 169 -4.70 -1.92 4.75
C GLU A 169 -4.87 -0.51 5.33
N GLY A 170 -5.93 -0.29 6.11
CA GLY A 170 -6.22 0.98 6.75
C GLY A 170 -5.28 1.35 7.89
N ALA A 171 -4.44 0.43 8.35
CA ALA A 171 -3.61 0.60 9.55
C ALA A 171 -2.15 0.96 9.25
N ALA A 172 -1.83 1.36 8.03
CA ALA A 172 -0.54 1.89 7.63
C ALA A 172 -0.75 3.16 6.81
N VAL A 173 -0.32 4.29 7.34
CA VAL A 173 -0.51 5.61 6.73
C VAL A 173 0.85 6.23 6.42
N PRO A 174 1.13 6.62 5.16
CA PRO A 174 2.32 7.41 4.82
C PRO A 174 2.41 8.67 5.68
N PHE A 175 3.63 9.02 6.13
CA PHE A 175 3.79 10.09 7.11
C PHE A 175 5.09 10.88 6.94
N ASP A 176 5.57 11.04 5.72
CA ASP A 176 6.77 11.84 5.44
C ASP A 176 6.56 13.30 5.87
N ASP A 177 7.62 13.94 6.30
CA ASP A 177 7.60 15.29 6.85
C ASP A 177 6.64 15.47 8.04
N HIS A 178 6.29 14.38 8.72
CA HIS A 178 5.27 14.35 9.79
C HIS A 178 3.88 14.80 9.35
N VAL A 179 3.52 14.53 8.07
CA VAL A 179 2.23 14.88 7.47
C VAL A 179 1.51 13.62 6.98
N ALA A 180 0.35 13.35 7.53
CA ALA A 180 -0.45 12.18 7.17
C ALA A 180 -0.88 12.21 5.69
N GLY A 181 -0.65 11.11 4.98
CA GLY A 181 -0.91 10.93 3.57
C GLY A 181 0.24 11.35 2.65
N ARG A 182 1.31 11.95 3.17
CA ARG A 182 2.54 12.19 2.40
C ARG A 182 3.45 10.98 2.44
N GLY A 183 4.10 10.68 1.32
CA GLY A 183 5.15 9.66 1.25
C GLY A 183 4.89 8.58 0.23
N GLU A 184 5.24 7.36 0.57
CA GLU A 184 5.16 6.20 -0.31
C GLU A 184 3.82 5.47 -0.13
N TRP A 185 3.17 5.16 -1.26
CA TRP A 185 1.97 4.35 -1.32
C TRP A 185 2.07 3.34 -2.47
N CYS A 186 1.79 2.08 -2.20
CA CYS A 186 1.89 1.02 -3.22
C CYS A 186 3.23 0.99 -3.95
N GLY A 187 4.35 1.30 -3.28
CA GLY A 187 5.70 1.30 -3.86
C GLY A 187 6.03 2.51 -4.75
N ARG A 188 5.21 3.54 -4.74
CA ARG A 188 5.48 4.82 -5.41
C ARG A 188 5.40 5.99 -4.43
N VAL A 189 6.22 6.98 -4.62
CA VAL A 189 6.14 8.24 -3.87
C VAL A 189 5.05 9.10 -4.49
N LEU A 190 4.16 9.62 -3.65
CA LEU A 190 3.09 10.54 -4.05
C LEU A 190 3.68 11.91 -4.37
N SER A 191 3.30 12.49 -5.52
CA SER A 191 3.69 13.86 -5.84
C SER A 191 2.90 14.88 -5.00
N GLU A 192 3.41 16.10 -4.88
CA GLU A 192 2.67 17.21 -4.25
C GLU A 192 1.34 17.48 -4.97
N ASP A 193 1.31 17.34 -6.29
CA ASP A 193 0.08 17.49 -7.08
C ASP A 193 -0.94 16.40 -6.77
N ASP A 194 -0.52 15.14 -6.62
CA ASP A 194 -1.39 14.03 -6.25
C ASP A 194 -1.97 14.25 -4.86
N PHE A 195 -1.10 14.68 -3.93
CA PHE A 195 -1.52 15.01 -2.57
C PHE A 195 -2.51 16.18 -2.53
N ALA A 196 -2.22 17.27 -3.26
CA ALA A 196 -3.08 18.46 -3.32
C ALA A 196 -4.44 18.19 -3.95
N LYS A 197 -4.51 17.35 -5.00
CA LYS A 197 -5.75 16.93 -5.63
C LYS A 197 -6.62 16.05 -4.74
N GLY A 198 -6.07 15.57 -3.64
CA GLY A 198 -6.77 14.63 -2.78
C GLY A 198 -7.01 13.28 -3.45
N GLU A 199 -6.17 12.91 -4.45
CA GLU A 199 -6.29 11.60 -5.08
C GLU A 199 -6.29 10.52 -4.01
N ARG A 200 -7.34 9.73 -4.00
CA ARG A 200 -7.46 8.59 -3.12
C ARG A 200 -6.64 7.46 -3.73
N PHE A 201 -5.54 7.15 -3.12
CA PHE A 201 -4.73 6.00 -3.51
C PHE A 201 -5.27 4.71 -2.91
N SER A 202 -6.08 4.81 -1.86
CA SER A 202 -6.85 3.72 -1.29
C SER A 202 -8.34 3.89 -1.60
N GLN A 203 -9.05 2.81 -1.87
CA GLN A 203 -10.52 2.81 -1.95
C GLN A 203 -11.17 2.83 -0.55
N ARG A 204 -10.49 3.44 0.40
CA ARG A 204 -10.92 3.49 1.79
C ARG A 204 -12.20 4.29 1.93
N ASP A 205 -12.97 3.91 2.93
CA ASP A 205 -14.19 4.59 3.34
C ASP A 205 -13.90 6.07 3.65
N ASP A 206 -14.85 6.96 3.34
CA ASP A 206 -14.82 8.39 3.66
C ASP A 206 -14.71 8.68 5.18
N HIS A 207 -14.93 7.67 6.00
CA HIS A 207 -14.82 7.73 7.46
C HIS A 207 -13.50 7.15 8.00
N SER A 208 -12.52 6.85 7.14
CA SER A 208 -11.23 6.30 7.59
C SER A 208 -10.44 7.31 8.44
N LEU A 209 -9.59 6.79 9.32
CA LEU A 209 -8.68 7.62 10.10
C LEU A 209 -7.75 8.41 9.18
N GLU A 210 -7.23 7.79 8.12
CA GLU A 210 -6.38 8.47 7.14
C GLU A 210 -7.09 9.70 6.56
N GLN A 211 -8.34 9.56 6.15
CA GLN A 211 -9.12 10.67 5.62
C GLN A 211 -9.33 11.78 6.67
N ALA A 212 -9.59 11.40 7.92
CA ALA A 212 -9.81 12.36 9.00
C ALA A 212 -8.56 13.19 9.33
N VAL A 213 -7.36 12.59 9.19
CA VAL A 213 -6.09 13.25 9.57
C VAL A 213 -5.24 13.69 8.39
N ARG A 214 -5.70 13.51 7.16
CA ARG A 214 -4.95 13.83 5.95
C ARG A 214 -4.45 15.28 5.96
N GLY A 215 -3.17 15.47 5.64
CA GLY A 215 -2.51 16.77 5.66
C GLY A 215 -2.21 17.30 7.06
N GLN A 216 -2.48 16.52 8.11
CA GLN A 216 -2.26 16.91 9.50
C GLN A 216 -1.12 16.09 10.13
N GLY A 217 -0.57 16.60 11.23
CA GLY A 217 0.52 15.95 11.96
C GLY A 217 0.03 15.03 13.09
N GLU A 218 0.98 14.53 13.87
CA GLU A 218 0.80 13.60 14.99
C GLU A 218 -0.29 13.99 15.99
N ALA A 219 -0.41 15.29 16.30
CA ALA A 219 -1.40 15.77 17.26
C ALA A 219 -2.85 15.48 16.81
N ALA A 220 -3.11 15.49 15.50
CA ALA A 220 -4.42 15.13 14.96
C ALA A 220 -4.70 13.65 15.14
N ILE A 221 -3.73 12.80 14.82
CA ILE A 221 -3.84 11.35 14.99
C ILE A 221 -4.09 10.99 16.45
N SER A 222 -3.29 11.57 17.36
CA SER A 222 -3.45 11.35 18.80
C SER A 222 -4.82 11.81 19.30
N ARG A 223 -5.37 12.92 18.78
CA ARG A 223 -6.69 13.42 19.13
C ARG A 223 -7.79 12.47 18.64
N GLU A 224 -7.71 11.99 17.39
CA GLU A 224 -8.66 11.01 16.86
C GLU A 224 -8.66 9.72 17.69
N LEU A 225 -7.48 9.23 18.04
CA LEU A 225 -7.33 8.07 18.92
C LEU A 225 -7.89 8.35 20.33
N ALA A 226 -7.68 9.54 20.89
CA ALA A 226 -8.19 9.88 22.21
C ALA A 226 -9.72 9.96 22.24
N THR A 227 -10.35 10.50 21.20
CA THR A 227 -11.80 10.70 21.10
C THR A 227 -12.55 9.45 20.66
N ALA A 228 -11.90 8.52 19.96
CA ALA A 228 -12.51 7.28 19.54
C ALA A 228 -12.89 6.44 20.78
N GLY A 229 -14.19 6.22 20.97
CA GLY A 229 -14.70 5.29 21.97
C GLY A 229 -14.30 3.86 21.58
N ALA A 230 -13.81 3.06 22.54
CA ALA A 230 -13.69 1.64 22.33
C ALA A 230 -15.11 1.09 22.06
N ARG A 231 -15.36 0.55 20.87
CA ARG A 231 -16.62 -0.18 20.63
C ARG A 231 -16.60 -1.39 21.55
N ARG A 232 -17.53 -1.41 22.51
CA ARG A 232 -17.79 -2.62 23.29
C ARG A 232 -18.48 -3.60 22.33
N THR A 233 -17.78 -4.61 21.91
CA THR A 233 -18.35 -5.80 21.25
C THR A 233 -19.07 -6.66 22.29
#